data_e2379fcf523d414d5b7de4d232b1ec54
#
_entry.id   e2379fcf523d414d5b7de4d232b1ec54
#
_cell.length_a   1.000
_cell.length_b   1.000
_cell.length_c   1.000
_cell.angle_alpha   90.00
_cell.angle_beta   90.00
_cell.angle_gamma   90.00
#
_symmetry.space_group_name_H-M   'P 1'
#
loop_
_entity.id
_entity.type
_entity.pdbx_description
1 polymer ?
#
loop_
_entity_poly.entity_id
_entity_poly.type
_entity_poly.pdbx_seq_one_letter_code
_entity_poly.pdbx_strand_id
1 'polypeptide(L)'
;MSKITIRYFAAAAAAAGCEQESWERPPTLAALRSELIDSYGPDMAQVLRAGSFLINGVVRRDAGELGTAEDLTVDVLPPFAGG
;
A
#
# COMPACT_ATOMS: atom_id res chain seq x y z
N MET A 1 -8.25 -17.56 6.46
CA MET A 1 -8.06 -16.16 6.65
C MET A 1 -6.89 -15.68 5.86
N SER A 2 -7.11 -14.61 5.14
CA SER A 2 -6.11 -14.15 4.19
C SER A 2 -5.39 -12.93 4.75
N LYS A 3 -4.08 -13.00 4.79
CA LYS A 3 -3.26 -11.86 5.18
C LYS A 3 -2.43 -11.41 4.01
N ILE A 4 -2.09 -10.13 4.05
CA ILE A 4 -1.16 -9.56 3.07
C ILE A 4 0.05 -9.04 3.82
N THR A 5 1.17 -8.96 3.11
CA THR A 5 2.36 -8.29 3.61
C THR A 5 2.45 -6.95 2.90
N ILE A 6 2.50 -5.88 3.68
CA ILE A 6 2.65 -4.54 3.13
C ILE A 6 4.07 -4.09 3.40
N ARG A 7 4.78 -3.69 2.35
CA ARG A 7 6.13 -3.17 2.45
C ARG A 7 6.12 -1.70 2.09
N TYR A 8 6.78 -0.90 2.92
CA TYR A 8 6.81 0.55 2.74
C TYR A 8 8.20 0.98 2.32
N PHE A 9 8.28 1.86 1.36
CA PHE A 9 9.56 2.34 0.83
C PHE A 9 9.69 3.84 0.98
N ALA A 10 10.89 4.30 1.35
CA ALA A 10 11.24 5.72 1.43
C ALA A 10 10.22 6.51 2.27
N ALA A 11 9.57 7.51 1.68
CA ALA A 11 8.61 8.35 2.40
C ALA A 11 7.45 7.56 2.98
N ALA A 12 7.06 6.46 2.35
CA ALA A 12 6.00 5.62 2.87
C ALA A 12 6.43 4.95 4.17
N ALA A 13 7.68 4.50 4.25
CA ALA A 13 8.20 3.91 5.48
C ALA A 13 8.25 4.95 6.60
N ALA A 14 8.61 6.17 6.27
CA ALA A 14 8.61 7.25 7.25
C ALA A 14 7.21 7.55 7.77
N ALA A 15 6.22 7.54 6.87
CA ALA A 15 4.84 7.80 7.26
C ALA A 15 4.27 6.68 8.12
N ALA A 16 4.63 5.44 7.83
CA ALA A 16 4.13 4.28 8.57
C ALA A 16 4.89 4.03 9.87
N GLY A 17 6.13 4.49 9.95
CA GLY A 17 6.98 4.21 11.10
C GLY A 17 7.54 2.81 11.13
N CYS A 18 7.46 2.08 10.01
CA CYS A 18 7.99 0.74 9.89
C CYS A 18 8.25 0.43 8.43
N GLU A 19 9.00 -0.63 8.18
CA GLU A 19 9.34 -1.00 6.80
C GLU A 19 8.39 -2.02 6.21
N GLN A 20 7.75 -2.81 7.04
CA GLN A 20 6.73 -3.76 6.57
C GLN A 20 5.85 -4.20 7.72
N GLU A 21 4.68 -4.69 7.38
CA GLU A 21 3.76 -5.26 8.37
C GLU A 21 2.77 -6.18 7.68
N SER A 22 2.08 -6.99 8.48
CA SER A 22 1.05 -7.89 7.98
C SER A 22 -0.32 -7.35 8.36
N TRP A 23 -1.25 -7.38 7.41
CA TRP A 23 -2.63 -6.95 7.64
C TRP A 23 -3.59 -8.01 7.14
N GLU A 24 -4.80 -7.99 7.68
CA GLU A 24 -5.88 -8.73 7.03
C GLU A 24 -6.10 -8.16 5.65
N ARG A 25 -6.43 -9.02 4.70
CA ARG A 25 -6.58 -8.58 3.31
C ARG A 25 -7.84 -7.74 3.14
N PRO A 26 -7.72 -6.47 2.75
CA PRO A 26 -8.91 -5.70 2.37
C PRO A 26 -9.45 -6.22 1.05
N PRO A 27 -10.74 -6.00 0.76
CA PRO A 27 -11.32 -6.51 -0.49
C PRO A 27 -10.83 -5.80 -1.73
N THR A 28 -10.48 -4.52 -1.62
CA THR A 28 -10.09 -3.71 -2.79
C THR A 28 -8.93 -2.81 -2.45
N LEU A 29 -8.29 -2.27 -3.51
CA LEU A 29 -7.25 -1.26 -3.32
C LEU A 29 -7.80 0.02 -2.70
N ALA A 30 -9.05 0.37 -3.01
CA ALA A 30 -9.68 1.53 -2.40
C ALA A 30 -9.79 1.34 -0.88
N ALA A 31 -10.19 0.15 -0.44
CA ALA A 31 -10.28 -0.16 0.97
C ALA A 31 -8.91 -0.13 1.63
N LEU A 32 -7.90 -0.70 0.97
CA LEU A 32 -6.53 -0.67 1.49
C LEU A 32 -6.04 0.76 1.66
N ARG A 33 -6.27 1.60 0.66
CA ARG A 33 -5.85 3.00 0.72
C ARG A 33 -6.52 3.72 1.89
N SER A 34 -7.82 3.51 2.07
CA SER A 34 -8.55 4.13 3.17
C SER A 34 -8.02 3.69 4.52
N GLU A 35 -7.74 2.40 4.67
CA GLU A 35 -7.23 1.87 5.93
C GLU A 35 -5.84 2.39 6.25
N LEU A 36 -5.00 2.54 5.23
CA LEU A 36 -3.67 3.10 5.42
C LEU A 36 -3.75 4.55 5.90
N ILE A 37 -4.63 5.33 5.28
CA ILE A 37 -4.80 6.73 5.67
C ILE A 37 -5.37 6.84 7.09
N ASP A 38 -6.33 5.99 7.42
CA ASP A 38 -6.91 5.98 8.76
C ASP A 38 -5.86 5.62 9.82
N SER A 39 -4.95 4.73 9.47
CA SER A 39 -3.93 4.26 10.41
C SER A 39 -2.79 5.25 10.58
N TYR A 40 -2.39 5.94 9.51
CA TYR A 40 -1.15 6.71 9.51
C TYR A 40 -1.34 8.20 9.22
N GLY A 41 -2.54 8.62 8.84
CA GLY A 41 -2.88 10.02 8.76
C GLY A 41 -2.44 10.72 7.47
N PRO A 42 -2.35 12.06 7.52
CA PRO A 42 -2.16 12.86 6.31
C PRO A 42 -0.83 12.62 5.58
N ASP A 43 0.22 12.25 6.29
CA ASP A 43 1.49 11.97 5.61
C ASP A 43 1.36 10.77 4.68
N MET A 44 0.67 9.73 5.15
CA MET A 44 0.42 8.57 4.30
C MET A 44 -0.52 8.93 3.15
N ALA A 45 -1.54 9.75 3.41
CA ALA A 45 -2.44 10.18 2.36
C ALA A 45 -1.69 10.88 1.23
N GLN A 46 -0.71 11.70 1.59
CA GLN A 46 0.09 12.43 0.60
C GLN A 46 0.94 11.46 -0.23
N VAL A 47 1.56 10.49 0.43
CA VAL A 47 2.34 9.47 -0.28
C VAL A 47 1.47 8.69 -1.25
N LEU A 48 0.29 8.27 -0.79
CA LEU A 48 -0.59 7.45 -1.62
C LEU A 48 -1.18 8.22 -2.80
N ARG A 49 -1.37 9.52 -2.64
CA ARG A 49 -1.93 10.35 -3.71
C ARG A 49 -1.02 10.39 -4.92
N ALA A 50 0.28 10.49 -4.69
CA ALA A 50 1.24 10.66 -5.77
C ALA A 50 1.99 9.38 -6.11
N GLY A 51 1.97 8.42 -5.22
CA GLY A 51 2.74 7.19 -5.38
C GLY A 51 1.97 6.07 -6.07
N SER A 52 2.48 4.87 -5.93
CA SER A 52 1.92 3.69 -6.58
C SER A 52 1.93 2.51 -5.64
N PHE A 53 1.06 1.53 -5.92
CA PHE A 53 1.12 0.22 -5.30
C PHE A 53 1.69 -0.77 -6.29
N LEU A 54 2.53 -1.68 -5.80
CA LEU A 54 2.86 -2.90 -6.53
C LEU A 54 2.18 -4.06 -5.83
N ILE A 55 1.37 -4.80 -6.57
CA ILE A 55 0.73 -5.99 -6.02
C ILE A 55 1.42 -7.19 -6.65
N ASN A 56 2.19 -7.91 -5.85
CA ASN A 56 3.03 -9.02 -6.34
C ASN A 56 3.86 -8.59 -7.55
N GLY A 57 4.44 -7.38 -7.48
CA GLY A 57 5.32 -6.88 -8.52
C GLY A 57 4.66 -6.18 -9.68
N VAL A 58 3.33 -6.07 -9.68
CA VAL A 58 2.60 -5.43 -10.77
C VAL A 58 2.05 -4.09 -10.30
N VAL A 59 2.35 -3.02 -11.03
CA VAL A 59 1.88 -1.67 -10.68
C VAL A 59 0.37 -1.60 -10.80
N ARG A 60 -0.27 -1.08 -9.76
CA ARG A 60 -1.71 -0.88 -9.74
C ARG A 60 -2.03 0.50 -9.21
N ARG A 61 -2.89 1.22 -9.92
CA ARG A 61 -3.36 2.55 -9.49
C ARG A 61 -4.87 2.62 -9.45
N ASP A 62 -5.53 1.54 -9.79
CA ASP A 62 -6.98 1.48 -9.79
C ASP A 62 -7.51 1.25 -8.37
N ALA A 63 -8.82 1.17 -8.25
CA ALA A 63 -9.48 0.93 -6.97
C ALA A 63 -10.08 -0.47 -6.90
N GLY A 64 -9.68 -1.35 -7.81
CA GLY A 64 -10.28 -2.66 -7.95
C GLY A 64 -9.83 -3.68 -6.93
N GLU A 65 -10.23 -4.91 -7.14
CA GLU A 65 -9.95 -6.00 -6.21
C GLU A 65 -8.47 -6.29 -6.11
N LEU A 66 -8.02 -6.70 -4.92
CA LEU A 66 -6.63 -7.05 -4.71
C LEU A 66 -6.25 -8.39 -5.34
N GLY A 67 -7.22 -9.28 -5.49
CA GLY A 67 -6.96 -10.60 -6.02
C GLY A 67 -7.05 -11.66 -4.94
N THR A 68 -6.82 -12.92 -5.34
CA THR A 68 -7.04 -14.06 -4.48
C THR A 68 -5.78 -14.87 -4.20
N ALA A 69 -4.62 -14.38 -4.63
CA ALA A 69 -3.35 -15.09 -4.38
C ALA A 69 -3.14 -15.27 -2.89
N GLU A 70 -2.60 -16.42 -2.50
CA GLU A 70 -2.42 -16.72 -1.08
C GLU A 70 -1.36 -15.83 -0.44
N ASP A 71 -0.26 -15.59 -1.15
CA ASP A 71 0.85 -14.79 -0.64
C ASP A 71 0.88 -13.46 -1.35
N LEU A 72 0.00 -12.56 -0.93
CA LEU A 72 -0.08 -11.25 -1.55
C LEU A 72 0.89 -10.29 -0.86
N THR A 73 1.76 -9.67 -1.66
CA THR A 73 2.67 -8.64 -1.19
C THR A 73 2.29 -7.32 -1.84
N VAL A 74 2.11 -6.30 -1.00
CA VAL A 74 1.77 -4.95 -1.45
C VAL A 74 2.95 -4.05 -1.13
N ASP A 75 3.55 -3.48 -2.15
CA ASP A 75 4.61 -2.49 -1.97
C ASP A 75 4.02 -1.10 -2.12
N VAL A 76 4.21 -0.27 -1.12
CA VAL A 76 3.77 1.12 -1.15
C VAL A 76 4.96 1.97 -1.55
N LEU A 77 4.88 2.55 -2.75
CA LEU A 77 5.98 3.31 -3.33
C LEU A 77 5.62 4.79 -3.38
N PRO A 78 6.52 5.67 -2.94
CA PRO A 78 6.31 7.10 -3.13
C PRO A 78 6.49 7.46 -4.60
N PRO A 79 6.14 8.70 -5.00
CA PRO A 79 6.40 9.13 -6.37
C PRO A 79 7.90 9.13 -6.63
N PHE A 80 8.28 8.78 -7.85
CA PHE A 80 9.68 8.80 -8.22
C PHE A 80 10.14 10.25 -8.41
N ALA A 81 11.28 10.58 -7.83
CA ALA A 81 11.83 11.91 -7.95
C ALA A 81 12.17 12.20 -9.41
N GLY A 82 11.85 13.39 -9.87
CA GLY A 82 12.12 13.80 -11.22
C GLY A 82 11.23 13.16 -12.26
N GLY A 83 10.31 12.35 -11.79
CA GLY A 83 9.36 11.71 -12.67
C GLY A 83 8.25 12.64 -13.07
#